data_5372e72e66469f038fbafd359ef02cbd
#
_entry.id   5372e72e66469f038fbafd359ef02cbd
#
_cell.length_a   1.000
_cell.length_b   1.000
_cell.length_c   1.000
_cell.angle_alpha   90.00
_cell.angle_beta   90.00
_cell.angle_gamma   90.00
#
_symmetry.space_group_name_H-M   'P 1'
#
loop_
_entity.id
_entity.type
_entity.pdbx_description
1 polymer ?
#
loop_
_entity_poly.entity_id
_entity_poly.type
_entity_poly.pdbx_seq_one_letter_code
_entity_poly.pdbx_strand_id
1 'polypeptide(L)'
;MTEQRITSRKNPLLQQVKKLLSSRKAREEAGLFAADGVKLLTEAVRWYPGLDTVILSDGVEANVPESVRLFRVPEDVMASISPMESPQGALFLCRLPERKAYVPQPGCLLLDGIQDPGNLGTILRTADALDIPVTLLEGCADPYSPKTVRASMGAVFRTQPVKADWAEVRAACGVAGIPVAVTALSQRAKDLRNADLRGMAVVIGSEGQGVRREILESADGELIIPMNKRCESLNAAVAAAIVMWQMKQ
;
A
#
# COMPACT_ATOMS: atom_id res chain seq x y z
N MET A 1 17.75 -2.26 -26.93
CA MET A 1 16.43 -2.77 -26.47
C MET A 1 15.67 -3.34 -27.65
N THR A 2 15.26 -4.62 -27.63
CA THR A 2 14.44 -5.20 -28.72
C THR A 2 12.98 -5.06 -28.31
N GLU A 3 12.30 -4.07 -28.89
CA GLU A 3 10.87 -3.92 -28.75
C GLU A 3 10.15 -5.07 -29.46
N GLN A 4 9.25 -5.75 -28.77
CA GLN A 4 8.45 -6.86 -29.30
C GLN A 4 6.99 -6.44 -29.47
N ARG A 5 6.38 -6.84 -30.61
CA ARG A 5 4.97 -6.53 -30.87
C ARG A 5 4.07 -7.73 -30.60
N ILE A 6 3.00 -7.51 -29.84
CA ILE A 6 1.97 -8.51 -29.54
C ILE A 6 0.64 -8.03 -30.11
N THR A 7 0.06 -8.82 -31.04
CA THR A 7 -1.24 -8.51 -31.67
C THR A 7 -2.35 -9.44 -31.21
N SER A 8 -2.01 -10.60 -30.64
CA SER A 8 -3.00 -11.59 -30.22
C SER A 8 -3.44 -11.37 -28.76
N ARG A 9 -4.74 -11.19 -28.54
CA ARG A 9 -5.34 -11.14 -27.19
C ARG A 9 -5.14 -12.43 -26.37
N LYS A 10 -4.83 -13.56 -27.04
CA LYS A 10 -4.55 -14.86 -26.41
C LYS A 10 -3.08 -15.05 -26.02
N ASN A 11 -2.23 -14.03 -26.23
CA ASN A 11 -0.82 -14.12 -25.86
C ASN A 11 -0.67 -14.45 -24.35
N PRO A 12 0.20 -15.40 -23.98
CA PRO A 12 0.37 -15.84 -22.59
C PRO A 12 0.70 -14.70 -21.61
N LEU A 13 1.54 -13.73 -22.01
CA LEU A 13 1.87 -12.57 -21.20
C LEU A 13 0.63 -11.74 -20.89
N LEU A 14 -0.23 -11.48 -21.89
CA LEU A 14 -1.46 -10.71 -21.68
C LEU A 14 -2.47 -11.45 -20.79
N GLN A 15 -2.54 -12.77 -20.89
CA GLN A 15 -3.36 -13.59 -19.99
C GLN A 15 -2.81 -13.57 -18.55
N GLN A 16 -1.48 -13.58 -18.39
CA GLN A 16 -0.84 -13.40 -17.08
C GLN A 16 -1.18 -12.03 -16.48
N VAL A 17 -1.06 -10.95 -17.24
CA VAL A 17 -1.44 -9.59 -16.81
C VAL A 17 -2.87 -9.56 -16.27
N LYS A 18 -3.84 -10.13 -17.00
CA LYS A 18 -5.25 -10.21 -16.55
C LYS A 18 -5.41 -10.93 -15.21
N LYS A 19 -4.72 -12.05 -15.03
CA LYS A 19 -4.74 -12.80 -13.77
C LYS A 19 -4.15 -11.99 -12.62
N LEU A 20 -3.02 -11.30 -12.84
CA LEU A 20 -2.37 -10.46 -11.84
C LEU A 20 -3.22 -9.26 -11.45
N LEU A 21 -3.95 -8.66 -12.39
CA LEU A 21 -4.88 -7.56 -12.12
C LEU A 21 -6.08 -8.00 -11.25
N SER A 22 -6.55 -9.25 -11.38
CA SER A 22 -7.77 -9.71 -10.73
C SER A 22 -7.56 -10.55 -9.46
N SER A 23 -6.40 -11.19 -9.28
CA SER A 23 -6.20 -12.21 -8.23
C SER A 23 -4.96 -11.97 -7.38
N ARG A 24 -5.17 -11.80 -6.05
CA ARG A 24 -4.09 -11.75 -5.07
C ARG A 24 -3.25 -13.03 -5.09
N LYS A 25 -3.90 -14.20 -5.11
CA LYS A 25 -3.23 -15.49 -5.17
C LYS A 25 -2.31 -15.60 -6.39
N ALA A 26 -2.78 -15.15 -7.56
CA ALA A 26 -1.95 -15.16 -8.78
C ALA A 26 -0.72 -14.23 -8.64
N ARG A 27 -0.85 -13.09 -7.95
CA ARG A 27 0.29 -12.20 -7.68
C ARG A 27 1.32 -12.87 -6.76
N GLU A 28 0.86 -13.48 -5.69
CA GLU A 28 1.71 -14.17 -4.72
C GLU A 28 2.43 -15.38 -5.34
N GLU A 29 1.72 -16.21 -6.12
CA GLU A 29 2.31 -17.37 -6.82
C GLU A 29 3.32 -16.97 -7.90
N ALA A 30 3.05 -15.88 -8.63
CA ALA A 30 3.96 -15.40 -9.67
C ALA A 30 5.11 -14.53 -9.14
N GLY A 31 5.03 -14.06 -7.89
CA GLY A 31 5.96 -13.06 -7.36
C GLY A 31 5.90 -11.71 -8.09
N LEU A 32 4.77 -11.43 -8.75
CA LEU A 32 4.59 -10.25 -9.60
C LEU A 32 3.27 -9.55 -9.30
N PHE A 33 3.22 -8.24 -9.51
CA PHE A 33 1.98 -7.49 -9.58
C PHE A 33 1.91 -6.65 -10.86
N ALA A 34 0.70 -6.31 -11.27
CA ALA A 34 0.44 -5.50 -12.44
C ALA A 34 -0.15 -4.14 -12.04
N ALA A 35 0.26 -3.10 -12.74
CA ALA A 35 -0.27 -1.76 -12.58
C ALA A 35 -0.57 -1.13 -13.95
N ASP A 36 -1.45 -0.13 -13.96
CA ASP A 36 -1.99 0.54 -15.13
C ASP A 36 -1.80 2.06 -15.01
N GLY A 37 -1.38 2.68 -16.09
CA GLY A 37 -1.30 4.12 -16.24
C GLY A 37 0.11 4.68 -16.43
N VAL A 38 0.22 5.65 -17.35
CA VAL A 38 1.49 6.29 -17.71
C VAL A 38 2.13 7.01 -16.53
N LYS A 39 1.33 7.71 -15.70
CA LYS A 39 1.85 8.41 -14.52
C LYS A 39 2.44 7.43 -13.49
N LEU A 40 1.76 6.30 -13.25
CA LEU A 40 2.26 5.25 -12.34
C LEU A 40 3.50 4.57 -12.92
N LEU A 41 3.57 4.36 -14.23
CA LEU A 41 4.76 3.85 -14.89
C LEU A 41 5.96 4.79 -14.68
N THR A 42 5.77 6.11 -14.83
CA THR A 42 6.82 7.10 -14.56
C THR A 42 7.35 7.01 -13.13
N GLU A 43 6.47 6.84 -12.14
CA GLU A 43 6.86 6.64 -10.74
C GLU A 43 7.62 5.32 -10.55
N ALA A 44 7.14 4.22 -11.17
CA ALA A 44 7.79 2.92 -11.07
C ALA A 44 9.19 2.93 -11.71
N VAL A 45 9.35 3.53 -12.87
CA VAL A 45 10.64 3.70 -13.55
C VAL A 45 11.65 4.44 -12.67
N ARG A 46 11.18 5.47 -11.98
CA ARG A 46 12.03 6.34 -11.16
C ARG A 46 12.44 5.71 -9.82
N TRP A 47 11.54 4.94 -9.19
CA TRP A 47 11.68 4.59 -7.79
C TRP A 47 11.66 3.08 -7.50
N TYR A 48 11.20 2.24 -8.45
CA TYR A 48 11.01 0.83 -8.17
C TYR A 48 11.98 -0.07 -8.90
N PRO A 49 12.98 -0.63 -8.22
CA PRO A 49 13.99 -1.48 -8.85
C PRO A 49 13.43 -2.82 -9.37
N GLY A 50 12.23 -3.18 -8.93
CA GLY A 50 11.54 -4.40 -9.33
C GLY A 50 10.72 -4.28 -10.62
N LEU A 51 10.80 -3.17 -11.37
CA LEU A 51 10.12 -3.07 -12.67
C LEU A 51 10.66 -4.12 -13.64
N ASP A 52 9.78 -4.97 -14.14
CA ASP A 52 10.15 -6.17 -14.93
C ASP A 52 9.74 -6.09 -16.41
N THR A 53 8.50 -5.69 -16.67
CA THR A 53 7.92 -5.68 -18.01
C THR A 53 7.03 -4.47 -18.19
N VAL A 54 7.12 -3.82 -19.34
CA VAL A 54 6.24 -2.71 -19.75
C VAL A 54 5.53 -3.09 -21.04
N ILE A 55 4.24 -2.79 -21.10
CA ILE A 55 3.38 -2.98 -22.27
C ILE A 55 2.76 -1.64 -22.61
N LEU A 56 3.06 -1.09 -23.76
CA LEU A 56 2.54 0.19 -24.23
C LEU A 56 1.60 -0.01 -25.42
N SER A 57 0.55 0.78 -25.44
CA SER A 57 -0.30 0.90 -26.63
C SER A 57 0.44 1.63 -27.75
N ASP A 58 0.03 1.39 -28.99
CA ASP A 58 0.52 2.17 -30.14
C ASP A 58 0.32 3.67 -29.87
N GLY A 59 1.31 4.49 -30.23
CA GLY A 59 1.28 5.94 -30.02
C GLY A 59 1.57 6.44 -28.61
N VAL A 60 1.70 5.55 -27.61
CA VAL A 60 2.10 5.93 -26.25
C VAL A 60 3.60 5.80 -26.06
N GLU A 61 4.26 6.90 -25.68
CA GLU A 61 5.69 6.92 -25.41
C GLU A 61 5.97 6.96 -23.90
N ALA A 62 6.99 6.22 -23.47
CA ALA A 62 7.49 6.25 -22.11
C ALA A 62 9.00 5.99 -22.10
N ASN A 63 9.70 6.62 -21.18
CA ASN A 63 11.13 6.36 -20.98
C ASN A 63 11.27 5.08 -20.14
N VAL A 64 11.55 3.95 -20.80
CA VAL A 64 11.70 2.63 -20.18
C VAL A 64 13.18 2.24 -20.15
N PRO A 65 13.73 1.83 -18.99
CA PRO A 65 15.13 1.39 -18.90
C PRO A 65 15.43 0.19 -19.82
N GLU A 66 16.64 0.11 -20.36
CA GLU A 66 17.04 -0.98 -21.26
C GLU A 66 16.99 -2.38 -20.62
N SER A 67 17.09 -2.46 -19.31
CA SER A 67 17.00 -3.71 -18.54
C SER A 67 15.56 -4.26 -18.43
N VAL A 68 14.54 -3.47 -18.80
CA VAL A 68 13.13 -3.81 -18.69
C VAL A 68 12.60 -4.31 -20.03
N ARG A 69 11.84 -5.39 -20.04
CA ARG A 69 11.23 -5.92 -21.26
C ARG A 69 10.13 -4.98 -21.75
N LEU A 70 10.17 -4.57 -23.00
CA LEU A 70 9.19 -3.67 -23.61
C LEU A 70 8.40 -4.38 -24.72
N PHE A 71 7.08 -4.27 -24.62
CA PHE A 71 6.13 -4.77 -25.61
C PHE A 71 5.22 -3.65 -26.12
N ARG A 72 4.87 -3.73 -27.42
CA ARG A 72 3.83 -2.89 -28.04
C ARG A 72 2.61 -3.69 -28.36
N VAL A 73 1.44 -3.09 -28.17
CA VAL A 73 0.14 -3.68 -28.47
C VAL A 73 -0.75 -2.67 -29.20
N PRO A 74 -1.64 -3.12 -30.11
CA PRO A 74 -2.71 -2.28 -30.66
C PRO A 74 -3.64 -1.78 -29.55
N GLU A 75 -4.31 -0.63 -29.77
CA GLU A 75 -5.24 -0.01 -28.79
C GLU A 75 -6.36 -0.96 -28.37
N ASP A 76 -6.93 -1.70 -29.32
CA ASP A 76 -8.01 -2.66 -29.04
C ASP A 76 -7.54 -3.86 -28.19
N VAL A 77 -6.27 -4.24 -28.31
CA VAL A 77 -5.63 -5.26 -27.46
C VAL A 77 -5.42 -4.69 -26.06
N MET A 78 -4.89 -3.45 -25.94
CA MET A 78 -4.74 -2.76 -24.66
C MET A 78 -6.09 -2.63 -23.93
N ALA A 79 -7.12 -2.18 -24.60
CA ALA A 79 -8.47 -2.06 -24.05
C ALA A 79 -9.02 -3.41 -23.55
N SER A 80 -8.64 -4.51 -24.18
CA SER A 80 -9.08 -5.85 -23.76
C SER A 80 -8.43 -6.37 -22.48
N ILE A 81 -7.32 -5.78 -22.04
CA ILE A 81 -6.54 -6.23 -20.87
C ILE A 81 -6.50 -5.22 -19.73
N SER A 82 -6.72 -3.94 -20.01
CA SER A 82 -6.78 -2.90 -18.99
C SER A 82 -8.03 -3.06 -18.10
N PRO A 83 -7.91 -2.83 -16.78
CA PRO A 83 -9.06 -2.81 -15.88
C PRO A 83 -9.84 -1.48 -15.92
N MET A 84 -9.40 -0.54 -16.76
CA MET A 84 -9.97 0.81 -16.87
C MET A 84 -10.92 0.90 -18.05
N GLU A 85 -12.03 1.61 -17.89
CA GLU A 85 -12.96 1.92 -19.00
C GLU A 85 -12.28 2.76 -20.09
N SER A 86 -11.37 3.66 -19.68
CA SER A 86 -10.56 4.48 -20.58
C SER A 86 -9.07 4.23 -20.28
N PRO A 87 -8.45 3.22 -20.93
CA PRO A 87 -7.05 2.89 -20.71
C PRO A 87 -6.12 4.06 -21.07
N GLN A 88 -5.11 4.30 -20.25
CA GLN A 88 -4.07 5.30 -20.53
C GLN A 88 -2.96 4.76 -21.46
N GLY A 89 -3.12 3.54 -21.94
CA GLY A 89 -2.21 2.90 -22.88
C GLY A 89 -0.89 2.40 -22.32
N ALA A 90 -0.78 2.29 -21.00
CA ALA A 90 0.38 1.70 -20.34
C ALA A 90 -0.03 0.69 -19.28
N LEU A 91 0.46 -0.54 -19.39
CA LEU A 91 0.40 -1.59 -18.37
C LEU A 91 1.83 -2.05 -18.07
N PHE A 92 2.10 -2.40 -16.83
CA PHE A 92 3.43 -2.87 -16.46
C PHE A 92 3.40 -3.88 -15.33
N LEU A 93 4.43 -4.70 -15.28
CA LEU A 93 4.63 -5.71 -14.25
C LEU A 93 5.83 -5.35 -13.39
N CYS A 94 5.65 -5.49 -12.10
CA CYS A 94 6.70 -5.32 -11.10
C CYS A 94 6.84 -6.59 -10.27
N ARG A 95 8.05 -6.92 -9.86
CA ARG A 95 8.29 -8.00 -8.89
C ARG A 95 7.76 -7.58 -7.52
N LEU A 96 7.13 -8.51 -6.82
CA LEU A 96 6.82 -8.27 -5.41
C LEU A 96 8.12 -8.14 -4.61
N PRO A 97 8.16 -7.27 -3.58
CA PRO A 97 9.32 -7.21 -2.71
C PRO A 97 9.50 -8.53 -1.95
N GLU A 98 10.75 -8.90 -1.72
CA GLU A 98 11.06 -10.05 -0.89
C GLU A 98 10.58 -9.84 0.55
N ARG A 99 10.03 -10.91 1.15
CA ARG A 99 9.67 -10.87 2.57
C ARG A 99 10.93 -10.83 3.41
N LYS A 100 11.11 -9.76 4.17
CA LYS A 100 12.19 -9.61 5.13
C LYS A 100 11.66 -9.82 6.54
N ALA A 101 12.54 -10.21 7.48
CA ALA A 101 12.23 -10.20 8.90
C ALA A 101 11.79 -8.79 9.31
N TYR A 102 10.81 -8.72 10.20
CA TYR A 102 10.33 -7.44 10.71
C TYR A 102 11.41 -6.75 11.55
N VAL A 103 11.67 -5.52 11.24
CA VAL A 103 12.55 -4.65 12.02
C VAL A 103 11.73 -3.46 12.49
N PRO A 104 11.53 -3.30 13.81
CA PRO A 104 10.71 -2.22 14.34
C PRO A 104 11.40 -0.87 14.09
N GLN A 105 10.61 0.12 13.69
CA GLN A 105 11.09 1.47 13.44
C GLN A 105 10.38 2.46 14.37
N PRO A 106 11.11 3.34 15.07
CA PRO A 106 10.48 4.40 15.83
C PRO A 106 9.63 5.30 14.93
N GLY A 107 8.48 5.74 15.41
CA GLY A 107 7.60 6.61 14.63
C GLY A 107 6.93 5.91 13.45
N CYS A 108 6.71 4.59 13.51
CA CYS A 108 5.99 3.84 12.47
C CYS A 108 4.48 3.81 12.72
N LEU A 109 3.74 3.66 11.60
CA LEU A 109 2.30 3.41 11.62
C LEU A 109 2.03 1.92 11.41
N LEU A 110 1.23 1.34 12.29
CA LEU A 110 0.78 -0.05 12.23
C LEU A 110 -0.70 -0.06 11.80
N LEU A 111 -1.04 -0.78 10.76
CA LEU A 111 -2.41 -0.86 10.23
C LEU A 111 -3.00 -2.23 10.55
N ASP A 112 -4.09 -2.25 11.31
CA ASP A 112 -4.79 -3.47 11.72
C ASP A 112 -6.13 -3.60 11.01
N GLY A 113 -6.22 -4.55 10.06
CA GLY A 113 -7.47 -4.86 9.38
C GLY A 113 -8.02 -3.75 8.46
N ILE A 114 -7.21 -2.92 7.86
CA ILE A 114 -7.64 -1.91 6.87
C ILE A 114 -8.05 -2.62 5.58
N GLN A 115 -9.35 -2.89 5.42
CA GLN A 115 -9.87 -3.76 4.34
C GLN A 115 -10.14 -3.03 3.02
N ASP A 116 -10.45 -1.73 3.03
CA ASP A 116 -10.67 -0.99 1.78
C ASP A 116 -9.34 -0.63 1.10
N PRO A 117 -9.12 -1.10 -0.16
CA PRO A 117 -7.88 -0.80 -0.89
C PRO A 117 -7.69 0.69 -1.19
N GLY A 118 -8.77 1.48 -1.25
CA GLY A 118 -8.72 2.93 -1.44
C GLY A 118 -8.17 3.63 -0.20
N ASN A 119 -8.68 3.25 0.99
CA ASN A 119 -8.18 3.75 2.27
C ASN A 119 -6.72 3.36 2.47
N LEU A 120 -6.36 2.08 2.22
CA LEU A 120 -4.98 1.64 2.32
C LEU A 120 -4.05 2.46 1.41
N GLY A 121 -4.43 2.64 0.13
CA GLY A 121 -3.63 3.44 -0.80
C GLY A 121 -3.49 4.89 -0.38
N THR A 122 -4.55 5.51 0.14
CA THR A 122 -4.53 6.88 0.67
C THR A 122 -3.63 7.00 1.89
N ILE A 123 -3.67 6.03 2.81
CA ILE A 123 -2.77 5.99 3.97
C ILE A 123 -1.32 5.88 3.52
N LEU A 124 -1.00 4.96 2.61
CA LEU A 124 0.36 4.80 2.09
C LEU A 124 0.89 6.08 1.42
N ARG A 125 0.03 6.79 0.67
CA ARG A 125 0.37 8.07 0.06
C ARG A 125 0.67 9.15 1.10
N THR A 126 -0.11 9.23 2.16
CA THR A 126 0.09 10.20 3.24
C THR A 126 1.35 9.87 4.04
N ALA A 127 1.58 8.57 4.32
CA ALA A 127 2.76 8.10 5.02
C ALA A 127 4.05 8.39 4.25
N ASP A 128 4.04 8.16 2.93
CA ASP A 128 5.15 8.52 2.04
C ASP A 128 5.45 10.02 2.05
N ALA A 129 4.40 10.86 2.00
CA ALA A 129 4.55 12.31 2.04
C ALA A 129 5.11 12.84 3.38
N LEU A 130 4.89 12.11 4.47
CA LEU A 130 5.34 12.45 5.82
C LEU A 130 6.57 11.64 6.26
N ASP A 131 7.13 10.81 5.39
CA ASP A 131 8.25 9.92 5.71
C ASP A 131 7.98 9.09 6.98
N ILE A 132 6.85 8.38 6.98
CA ILE A 132 6.42 7.49 8.07
C ILE A 132 6.43 6.04 7.58
N PRO A 133 7.21 5.16 8.20
CA PRO A 133 7.19 3.74 7.89
C PRO A 133 5.82 3.12 8.18
N VAL A 134 5.35 2.23 7.31
CA VAL A 134 4.05 1.55 7.47
C VAL A 134 4.24 0.05 7.57
N THR A 135 3.63 -0.54 8.61
CA THR A 135 3.52 -1.99 8.77
C THR A 135 2.06 -2.42 8.66
N LEU A 136 1.82 -3.42 7.84
CA LEU A 136 0.50 -4.03 7.67
C LEU A 136 0.40 -5.27 8.55
N LEU A 137 -0.49 -5.23 9.52
CA LEU A 137 -0.91 -6.39 10.30
C LEU A 137 -1.94 -7.21 9.50
N GLU A 138 -2.42 -8.28 10.10
CA GLU A 138 -3.39 -9.17 9.48
C GLU A 138 -4.70 -8.45 9.12
N GLY A 139 -5.42 -9.01 8.14
CA GLY A 139 -6.71 -8.47 7.69
C GLY A 139 -6.63 -7.26 6.76
N CYS A 140 -5.45 -6.69 6.50
CA CYS A 140 -5.30 -5.57 5.58
C CYS A 140 -5.48 -5.98 4.11
N ALA A 141 -6.00 -5.05 3.32
CA ALA A 141 -6.06 -5.17 1.87
C ALA A 141 -4.66 -5.41 1.28
N ASP A 142 -4.63 -5.94 0.06
CA ASP A 142 -3.37 -6.14 -0.65
C ASP A 142 -2.79 -4.80 -1.13
N PRO A 143 -1.59 -4.40 -0.65
CA PRO A 143 -0.95 -3.15 -1.05
C PRO A 143 -0.59 -3.11 -2.55
N TYR A 144 -0.48 -4.28 -3.19
CA TYR A 144 -0.16 -4.42 -4.61
C TYR A 144 -1.39 -4.75 -5.48
N SER A 145 -2.60 -4.61 -4.93
CA SER A 145 -3.81 -4.65 -5.74
C SER A 145 -3.88 -3.42 -6.66
N PRO A 146 -4.45 -3.52 -7.88
CA PRO A 146 -4.56 -2.38 -8.79
C PRO A 146 -5.27 -1.17 -8.17
N LYS A 147 -6.28 -1.40 -7.30
CA LYS A 147 -7.00 -0.33 -6.62
C LYS A 147 -6.11 0.39 -5.59
N THR A 148 -5.33 -0.35 -4.80
CA THR A 148 -4.39 0.22 -3.82
C THR A 148 -3.27 0.98 -4.52
N VAL A 149 -2.65 0.38 -5.53
CA VAL A 149 -1.55 1.01 -6.29
C VAL A 149 -2.00 2.35 -6.88
N ARG A 150 -3.19 2.40 -7.49
CA ARG A 150 -3.76 3.65 -8.01
C ARG A 150 -4.02 4.67 -6.91
N ALA A 151 -4.68 4.27 -5.83
CA ALA A 151 -5.01 5.16 -4.72
C ALA A 151 -3.75 5.73 -4.05
N SER A 152 -2.66 4.97 -4.03
CA SER A 152 -1.37 5.41 -3.48
C SER A 152 -0.65 6.44 -4.34
N MET A 153 -1.08 6.67 -5.59
CA MET A 153 -0.42 7.57 -6.53
C MET A 153 1.09 7.30 -6.67
N GLY A 154 1.48 6.02 -6.62
CA GLY A 154 2.87 5.58 -6.75
C GLY A 154 3.67 5.52 -5.44
N ALA A 155 3.08 5.87 -4.29
CA ALA A 155 3.76 5.76 -3.00
C ALA A 155 4.29 4.33 -2.72
N VAL A 156 3.57 3.30 -3.16
CA VAL A 156 4.00 1.89 -3.00
C VAL A 156 5.33 1.57 -3.70
N PHE A 157 5.76 2.38 -4.66
CA PHE A 157 7.04 2.22 -5.36
C PHE A 157 8.20 2.84 -4.59
N ARG A 158 7.92 3.81 -3.72
CA ARG A 158 8.91 4.51 -2.88
C ARG A 158 8.97 3.92 -1.48
N THR A 159 7.81 3.81 -0.83
CA THR A 159 7.68 3.31 0.54
C THR A 159 6.96 1.96 0.51
N GLN A 160 7.72 0.88 0.55
CA GLN A 160 7.18 -0.47 0.54
C GLN A 160 6.68 -0.83 1.95
N PRO A 161 5.36 -1.05 2.15
CA PRO A 161 4.85 -1.43 3.46
C PRO A 161 5.35 -2.83 3.84
N VAL A 162 5.78 -3.01 5.07
CA VAL A 162 6.19 -4.31 5.62
C VAL A 162 4.96 -5.07 6.10
N LYS A 163 4.90 -6.39 5.90
CA LYS A 163 3.87 -7.27 6.48
C LYS A 163 4.47 -8.01 7.67
N ALA A 164 3.79 -7.95 8.81
CA ALA A 164 4.17 -8.68 10.03
C ALA A 164 2.91 -9.12 10.78
N ASP A 165 3.02 -10.15 11.60
CA ASP A 165 1.97 -10.47 12.57
C ASP A 165 2.14 -9.66 13.86
N TRP A 166 1.06 -9.60 14.67
CA TRP A 166 1.08 -8.80 15.89
C TRP A 166 2.11 -9.30 16.91
N ALA A 167 2.26 -10.60 17.06
CA ALA A 167 3.18 -11.17 18.02
C ALA A 167 4.64 -10.81 17.69
N GLU A 168 5.00 -10.87 16.39
CA GLU A 168 6.31 -10.46 15.89
C GLU A 168 6.55 -8.97 16.16
N VAL A 169 5.58 -8.11 15.83
CA VAL A 169 5.68 -6.66 16.05
C VAL A 169 5.83 -6.33 17.53
N ARG A 170 4.97 -6.90 18.39
CA ARG A 170 4.98 -6.61 19.84
C ARG A 170 6.29 -7.03 20.50
N ALA A 171 6.79 -8.23 20.15
CA ALA A 171 8.06 -8.71 20.65
C ALA A 171 9.24 -7.82 20.22
N ALA A 172 9.28 -7.47 18.94
CA ALA A 172 10.36 -6.63 18.38
C ALA A 172 10.34 -5.21 18.96
N CYS A 173 9.17 -4.58 19.10
CA CYS A 173 9.02 -3.28 19.74
C CYS A 173 9.46 -3.32 21.21
N GLY A 174 9.10 -4.39 21.95
CA GLY A 174 9.53 -4.59 23.34
C GLY A 174 11.05 -4.67 23.50
N VAL A 175 11.72 -5.41 22.62
CA VAL A 175 13.20 -5.51 22.62
C VAL A 175 13.86 -4.19 22.27
N ALA A 176 13.27 -3.44 21.32
CA ALA A 176 13.79 -2.15 20.87
C ALA A 176 13.44 -0.98 21.81
N GLY A 177 12.60 -1.19 22.83
CA GLY A 177 12.12 -0.14 23.71
C GLY A 177 11.20 0.88 23.02
N ILE A 178 10.52 0.48 21.95
CA ILE A 178 9.57 1.33 21.21
C ILE A 178 8.17 1.15 21.81
N PRO A 179 7.59 2.20 22.44
CA PRO A 179 6.24 2.14 22.96
C PRO A 179 5.22 1.99 21.83
N VAL A 180 4.15 1.24 22.07
CA VAL A 180 3.05 1.05 21.11
C VAL A 180 1.77 1.67 21.66
N ALA A 181 1.23 2.65 20.95
CA ALA A 181 -0.07 3.22 21.23
C ALA A 181 -1.11 2.75 20.21
N VAL A 182 -2.38 2.69 20.61
CA VAL A 182 -3.50 2.31 19.75
C VAL A 182 -4.55 3.38 19.70
N THR A 183 -5.19 3.57 18.56
CA THR A 183 -6.40 4.41 18.49
C THR A 183 -7.61 3.64 19.01
N ALA A 184 -8.32 4.21 19.99
CA ALA A 184 -9.48 3.57 20.61
C ALA A 184 -10.53 4.59 21.04
N LEU A 185 -11.81 4.17 20.97
CA LEU A 185 -12.94 4.91 21.54
C LEU A 185 -13.18 4.45 22.98
N SER A 186 -12.27 4.78 23.89
CA SER A 186 -12.36 4.36 25.29
C SER A 186 -12.23 5.56 26.23
N GLN A 187 -12.74 5.39 27.45
CA GLN A 187 -12.62 6.43 28.51
C GLN A 187 -11.18 6.59 29.02
N ARG A 188 -10.30 5.61 28.78
CA ARG A 188 -8.88 5.65 29.18
C ARG A 188 -8.01 6.32 28.12
N ALA A 189 -8.54 6.50 26.91
CA ALA A 189 -7.77 7.04 25.80
C ALA A 189 -7.40 8.51 26.04
N LYS A 190 -6.13 8.83 25.85
CA LYS A 190 -5.63 10.20 25.90
C LYS A 190 -6.02 10.96 24.63
N ASP A 191 -6.38 12.22 24.80
CA ASP A 191 -6.61 13.12 23.68
C ASP A 191 -5.34 13.22 22.83
N LEU A 192 -5.46 12.91 21.54
CA LEU A 192 -4.36 12.92 20.59
C LEU A 192 -3.61 14.26 20.57
N ARG A 193 -4.31 15.38 20.74
CA ARG A 193 -3.73 16.73 20.74
C ARG A 193 -2.68 16.95 21.84
N ASN A 194 -2.79 16.17 22.92
CA ASN A 194 -1.93 16.27 24.12
C ASN A 194 -0.94 15.10 24.21
N ALA A 195 -0.87 14.25 23.17
CA ALA A 195 0.01 13.09 23.16
C ALA A 195 1.34 13.41 22.48
N ASP A 196 2.45 13.09 23.16
CA ASP A 196 3.75 13.03 22.52
C ASP A 196 3.91 11.66 21.85
N LEU A 197 3.93 11.63 20.52
CA LEU A 197 4.03 10.42 19.72
C LEU A 197 5.41 10.19 19.11
N ARG A 198 6.40 11.03 19.44
CA ARG A 198 7.76 10.90 18.90
C ARG A 198 8.35 9.55 19.29
N GLY A 199 8.82 8.82 18.30
CA GLY A 199 9.40 7.51 18.51
C GLY A 199 8.43 6.37 18.86
N MET A 200 7.13 6.63 19.00
CA MET A 200 6.13 5.60 19.24
C MET A 200 5.71 4.89 17.95
N ALA A 201 5.34 3.62 18.05
CA ALA A 201 4.56 2.94 17.03
C ALA A 201 3.07 3.17 17.31
N VAL A 202 2.28 3.55 16.30
CA VAL A 202 0.85 3.83 16.51
C VAL A 202 -0.01 2.91 15.65
N VAL A 203 -0.97 2.22 16.28
CA VAL A 203 -1.90 1.30 15.60
C VAL A 203 -3.18 2.03 15.22
N ILE A 204 -3.57 1.90 13.94
CA ILE A 204 -4.87 2.29 13.41
C ILE A 204 -5.66 1.04 13.05
N GLY A 205 -6.87 0.92 13.56
CA GLY A 205 -7.77 -0.21 13.29
C GLY A 205 -8.70 0.02 12.11
N SER A 206 -9.48 -1.02 11.79
CA SER A 206 -10.48 -1.00 10.73
C SER A 206 -11.66 -0.07 11.05
N GLU A 207 -12.38 0.34 10.01
CA GLU A 207 -13.55 1.24 10.13
C GLU A 207 -14.70 0.62 10.91
N GLY A 208 -14.91 -0.69 10.81
CA GLY A 208 -16.06 -1.37 11.40
C GLY A 208 -15.80 -1.95 12.77
N GLN A 209 -14.60 -2.48 13.02
CA GLN A 209 -14.27 -3.22 14.24
C GLN A 209 -13.25 -2.50 15.12
N GLY A 210 -12.61 -1.43 14.61
CA GLY A 210 -11.49 -0.78 15.29
C GLY A 210 -10.25 -1.66 15.34
N VAL A 211 -9.45 -1.52 16.38
CA VAL A 211 -8.25 -2.32 16.63
C VAL A 211 -8.64 -3.62 17.33
N ARG A 212 -8.06 -4.75 16.93
CA ARG A 212 -8.30 -6.08 17.55
C ARG A 212 -8.04 -6.05 19.05
N ARG A 213 -8.84 -6.84 19.79
CA ARG A 213 -8.81 -6.89 21.26
C ARG A 213 -7.42 -7.25 21.81
N GLU A 214 -6.74 -8.22 21.20
CA GLU A 214 -5.39 -8.65 21.63
C GLU A 214 -4.35 -7.52 21.55
N ILE A 215 -4.50 -6.63 20.56
CA ILE A 215 -3.64 -5.45 20.37
C ILE A 215 -3.97 -4.39 21.42
N LEU A 216 -5.27 -4.12 21.64
CA LEU A 216 -5.74 -3.19 22.68
C LEU A 216 -5.27 -3.57 24.08
N GLU A 217 -5.33 -4.86 24.42
CA GLU A 217 -4.97 -5.37 25.76
C GLU A 217 -3.44 -5.36 26.01
N SER A 218 -2.63 -5.40 24.95
CA SER A 218 -1.17 -5.47 25.04
C SER A 218 -0.45 -4.17 24.66
N ALA A 219 -1.17 -3.13 24.26
CA ALA A 219 -0.62 -1.82 23.94
C ALA A 219 -0.20 -1.05 25.19
N ASP A 220 0.77 -0.15 25.04
CA ASP A 220 1.29 0.66 26.14
C ASP A 220 0.44 1.91 26.40
N GLY A 221 -0.46 2.29 25.47
CA GLY A 221 -1.36 3.44 25.62
C GLY A 221 -2.49 3.47 24.61
N GLU A 222 -3.56 4.16 24.96
CA GLU A 222 -4.72 4.37 24.09
C GLU A 222 -4.84 5.86 23.74
N LEU A 223 -5.17 6.15 22.48
CA LEU A 223 -5.31 7.48 21.91
C LEU A 223 -6.71 7.68 21.35
N ILE A 224 -7.27 8.87 21.52
CA ILE A 224 -8.54 9.24 20.89
C ILE A 224 -8.38 10.53 20.08
N ILE A 225 -8.91 10.52 18.86
CA ILE A 225 -9.14 11.74 18.10
C ILE A 225 -10.45 12.34 18.61
N PRO A 226 -10.45 13.51 19.28
CA PRO A 226 -11.67 14.09 19.78
C PRO A 226 -12.64 14.42 18.66
N MET A 227 -13.86 13.94 18.77
CA MET A 227 -14.93 14.14 17.80
C MET A 227 -16.19 14.68 18.45
N ASN A 228 -17.08 15.27 17.65
CA ASN A 228 -18.41 15.63 18.12
C ASN A 228 -19.19 14.34 18.45
N LYS A 229 -19.94 14.34 19.54
CA LYS A 229 -20.74 13.19 20.01
C LYS A 229 -21.77 12.65 18.99
N ARG A 230 -22.04 13.41 17.94
CA ARG A 230 -22.92 12.98 16.82
C ARG A 230 -22.20 12.08 15.80
N CYS A 231 -20.87 12.02 15.87
CA CYS A 231 -20.05 11.21 14.96
C CYS A 231 -19.55 9.98 15.71
N GLU A 232 -19.79 8.80 15.14
CA GLU A 232 -19.36 7.53 15.73
C GLU A 232 -17.91 7.19 15.37
N SER A 233 -17.45 7.59 14.17
CA SER A 233 -16.10 7.31 13.68
C SER A 233 -15.69 8.27 12.57
N LEU A 234 -14.39 8.27 12.24
CA LEU A 234 -13.82 8.87 11.03
C LEU A 234 -13.51 7.77 10.02
N ASN A 235 -13.46 8.14 8.75
CA ASN A 235 -12.84 7.28 7.74
C ASN A 235 -11.40 6.94 8.15
N ALA A 236 -10.97 5.68 7.97
CA ALA A 236 -9.67 5.21 8.47
C ALA A 236 -8.48 5.98 7.87
N ALA A 237 -8.55 6.37 6.59
CA ALA A 237 -7.48 7.14 5.98
C ALA A 237 -7.40 8.57 6.53
N VAL A 238 -8.55 9.16 6.89
CA VAL A 238 -8.60 10.47 7.55
C VAL A 238 -8.05 10.38 8.97
N ALA A 239 -8.47 9.37 9.75
CA ALA A 239 -7.95 9.13 11.10
C ALA A 239 -6.42 8.91 11.07
N ALA A 240 -5.94 8.08 10.15
CA ALA A 240 -4.52 7.85 9.97
C ALA A 240 -3.75 9.13 9.61
N ALA A 241 -4.30 9.99 8.73
CA ALA A 241 -3.67 11.25 8.36
C ALA A 241 -3.52 12.20 9.56
N ILE A 242 -4.55 12.30 10.41
CA ILE A 242 -4.51 13.12 11.63
C ILE A 242 -3.46 12.59 12.61
N VAL A 243 -3.42 11.26 12.82
CA VAL A 243 -2.42 10.62 13.68
C VAL A 243 -1.01 10.84 13.14
N MET A 244 -0.79 10.58 11.85
CA MET A 244 0.52 10.77 11.21
C MET A 244 1.00 12.22 11.29
N TRP A 245 0.09 13.19 11.16
CA TRP A 245 0.43 14.60 11.35
C TRP A 245 0.89 14.88 12.78
N GLN A 246 0.20 14.34 13.77
CA GLN A 246 0.59 14.47 15.19
C GLN A 246 1.93 13.78 15.50
N MET A 247 2.24 12.65 14.83
CA MET A 247 3.53 11.95 14.99
C MET A 247 4.73 12.77 14.52
N LYS A 248 4.52 13.81 13.71
CA LYS A 248 5.57 14.70 13.17
C LYS A 248 5.71 16.03 13.93
N GLN A 249 4.88 16.27 14.97
CA GLN A 249 4.98 17.43 15.84
C GLN A 249 5.95 17.14 16.99
#